data_0454b1b94d41c4583313177a65d0a1c5
#
_entry.id   0454b1b94d41c4583313177a65d0a1c5
#
_cell.length_a   1.000
_cell.length_b   1.000
_cell.length_c   1.000
_cell.angle_alpha   90.00
_cell.angle_beta   90.00
_cell.angle_gamma   90.00
#
_symmetry.space_group_name_H-M   'P 1'
#
loop_
_entity.id
_entity.type
_entity.pdbx_description
1 polymer ?
#
loop_
_entity_poly.entity_id
_entity_poly.type
_entity_poly.pdbx_seq_one_letter_code
_entity_poly.pdbx_strand_id
1 'polypeptide(L)'
;MRHLVLDTETTGLSAAEGHRIIEIGVIEMVNFSVTDRSLHLYINPERDIDVGAQDIHGLSSEFLADKPVFADILTEFTDFIKDDLLVIHNAPFDIGFLNAEFSRCGHPPLSMERVIDTLPLARQKYPGAQASFCLLYTSPSPRDIS
;
A
#
# COMPACT_ATOMS: atom_id res chain seq x y z
N MET A 1 15.87 15.15 0.87
CA MET A 1 15.34 14.01 1.64
C MET A 1 14.21 13.36 0.86
N ARG A 2 14.28 12.07 0.73
CA ARG A 2 13.30 11.30 -0.07
C ARG A 2 12.26 10.67 0.84
N HIS A 3 11.00 10.95 0.56
CA HIS A 3 9.86 10.33 1.21
C HIS A 3 9.06 9.55 0.17
N LEU A 4 8.47 8.45 0.59
CA LEU A 4 7.66 7.61 -0.28
C LEU A 4 6.26 7.52 0.29
N VAL A 5 5.29 8.07 -0.44
CA VAL A 5 3.88 7.95 -0.07
C VAL A 5 3.37 6.61 -0.59
N LEU A 6 2.94 5.75 0.30
CA LEU A 6 2.60 4.36 -0.01
C LEU A 6 1.16 4.06 0.39
N ASP A 7 0.49 3.31 -0.46
CA ASP A 7 -0.87 2.83 -0.23
C ASP A 7 -1.00 1.41 -0.75
N THR A 8 -1.85 0.60 -0.12
CA THR A 8 -2.11 -0.78 -0.54
C THR A 8 -3.60 -1.05 -0.61
N GLU A 9 -3.97 -2.02 -1.45
CA GLU A 9 -5.28 -2.65 -1.43
C GLU A 9 -5.10 -4.14 -1.15
N THR A 10 -6.09 -4.75 -0.50
CA THR A 10 -5.99 -6.10 0.01
C THR A 10 -7.25 -6.90 -0.30
N THR A 11 -7.18 -8.22 -0.11
CA THR A 11 -8.34 -9.09 -0.27
C THR A 11 -9.35 -8.99 0.87
N GLY A 12 -8.95 -8.42 2.00
CA GLY A 12 -9.81 -8.31 3.19
C GLY A 12 -9.13 -7.50 4.27
N LEU A 13 -9.63 -7.57 5.50
CA LEU A 13 -9.24 -6.64 6.57
C LEU A 13 -8.13 -7.15 7.48
N SER A 14 -7.77 -8.44 7.43
CA SER A 14 -6.81 -9.00 8.38
C SER A 14 -5.77 -9.89 7.70
N ALA A 15 -4.51 -9.49 7.81
CA ALA A 15 -3.39 -10.31 7.36
C ALA A 15 -3.28 -11.61 8.18
N ALA A 16 -3.64 -11.56 9.47
CA ALA A 16 -3.62 -12.73 10.34
C ALA A 16 -4.62 -13.80 9.91
N GLU A 17 -5.70 -13.41 9.23
CA GLU A 17 -6.69 -14.32 8.69
C GLU A 17 -6.33 -14.83 7.29
N GLY A 18 -5.14 -14.52 6.80
CA GLY A 18 -4.66 -15.00 5.51
C GLY A 18 -4.98 -14.10 4.33
N HIS A 19 -5.50 -12.90 4.57
CA HIS A 19 -5.72 -11.95 3.49
C HIS A 19 -4.39 -11.43 2.93
N ARG A 20 -4.40 -11.06 1.66
CA ARG A 20 -3.20 -10.76 0.89
C ARG A 20 -3.31 -9.39 0.24
N ILE A 21 -2.15 -8.82 -0.09
CA ILE A 21 -2.07 -7.57 -0.85
C ILE A 21 -2.36 -7.84 -2.33
N ILE A 22 -3.13 -6.95 -2.95
CA ILE A 22 -3.46 -7.05 -4.39
C ILE A 22 -3.00 -5.85 -5.20
N GLU A 23 -2.69 -4.75 -4.54
CA GLU A 23 -2.22 -3.55 -5.22
C GLU A 23 -1.30 -2.76 -4.30
N ILE A 24 -0.21 -2.23 -4.86
CA ILE A 24 0.69 -1.32 -4.15
C ILE A 24 0.90 -0.09 -5.02
N GLY A 25 0.69 1.08 -4.45
CA GLY A 25 1.03 2.35 -5.07
C GLY A 25 2.06 3.08 -4.23
N VAL A 26 3.12 3.57 -4.86
CA VAL A 26 4.17 4.35 -4.19
C VAL A 26 4.49 5.57 -5.03
N ILE A 27 4.50 6.73 -4.40
CA ILE A 27 4.85 7.99 -5.05
C ILE A 27 6.06 8.57 -4.35
N GLU A 28 7.06 8.97 -5.15
CA GLU A 28 8.27 9.58 -4.62
C GLU A 28 8.07 11.08 -4.37
N MET A 29 8.52 11.54 -3.22
CA MET A 29 8.65 12.96 -2.89
C MET A 29 10.11 13.25 -2.55
N VAL A 30 10.65 14.33 -3.08
CA VAL A 30 11.98 14.80 -2.73
C VAL A 30 11.85 16.25 -2.24
N ASN A 31 12.35 16.50 -1.04
CA ASN A 31 12.25 17.81 -0.41
C ASN A 31 10.82 18.33 -0.39
N PHE A 32 9.87 17.44 -0.03
CA PHE A 32 8.43 17.70 0.11
C PHE A 32 7.71 18.04 -1.20
N SER A 33 8.32 17.75 -2.35
CA SER A 33 7.67 17.92 -3.65
C SER A 33 7.56 16.58 -4.34
N VAL A 34 6.39 16.30 -4.91
CA VAL A 34 6.16 15.08 -5.67
C VAL A 34 7.00 15.10 -6.95
N THR A 35 7.69 14.01 -7.22
CA THR A 35 8.48 13.84 -8.45
C THR A 35 7.67 13.07 -9.50
N ASP A 36 8.27 12.79 -10.64
CA ASP A 36 7.65 11.96 -11.67
C ASP A 36 7.93 10.46 -11.48
N ARG A 37 8.62 10.08 -10.40
CA ARG A 37 8.90 8.67 -10.11
C ARG A 37 7.82 8.07 -9.23
N SER A 38 7.25 6.97 -9.69
CA SER A 38 6.24 6.23 -8.94
C SER A 38 6.35 4.75 -9.27
N LEU A 39 5.75 3.92 -8.41
CA LEU A 39 5.65 2.49 -8.63
C LEU A 39 4.20 2.08 -8.41
N HIS A 40 3.64 1.34 -9.36
CA HIS A 40 2.28 0.86 -9.26
C HIS A 40 2.25 -0.62 -9.66
N LEU A 41 1.90 -1.46 -8.72
CA LEU A 41 1.94 -2.91 -8.90
C LEU A 41 0.57 -3.51 -8.59
N TYR A 42 0.08 -4.37 -9.49
CA TYR A 42 -1.02 -5.27 -9.21
C TYR A 42 -0.45 -6.65 -8.92
N ILE A 43 -1.04 -7.35 -7.98
CA ILE A 43 -0.49 -8.62 -7.46
C ILE A 43 -1.59 -9.66 -7.42
N ASN A 44 -1.27 -10.86 -7.91
CA ASN A 44 -2.16 -12.01 -7.77
C ASN A 44 -2.09 -12.49 -6.31
N PRO A 45 -3.20 -12.42 -5.57
CA PRO A 45 -3.18 -12.78 -4.14
C PRO A 45 -3.22 -14.30 -3.90
N GLU A 46 -3.41 -15.10 -4.95
CA GLU A 46 -3.53 -16.55 -4.86
C GLU A 46 -4.67 -17.00 -3.94
N ARG A 47 -5.71 -16.19 -3.83
CA ARG A 47 -6.93 -16.48 -3.07
C ARG A 47 -8.07 -15.59 -3.55
N ASP A 48 -9.27 -15.91 -3.10
CA ASP A 48 -10.45 -15.10 -3.41
C ASP A 48 -10.41 -13.76 -2.66
N ILE A 49 -11.05 -12.78 -3.25
CA ILE A 49 -11.19 -11.44 -2.68
C ILE A 49 -12.54 -11.38 -1.95
N ASP A 50 -12.54 -10.84 -0.72
CA ASP A 50 -13.79 -10.62 -0.01
C ASP A 50 -14.70 -9.66 -0.79
N VAL A 51 -16.00 -9.94 -0.80
CA VAL A 51 -16.97 -9.13 -1.52
C VAL A 51 -16.92 -7.67 -1.05
N GLY A 52 -16.81 -7.45 0.26
CA GLY A 52 -16.71 -6.09 0.79
C GLY A 52 -15.48 -5.34 0.32
N ALA A 53 -14.35 -6.02 0.22
CA ALA A 53 -13.12 -5.42 -0.28
C ALA A 53 -13.25 -5.10 -1.78
N GLN A 54 -13.79 -6.03 -2.56
CA GLN A 54 -14.00 -5.81 -4.00
C GLN A 54 -14.94 -4.62 -4.26
N ASP A 55 -15.95 -4.44 -3.43
CA ASP A 55 -16.87 -3.30 -3.55
C ASP A 55 -16.15 -1.97 -3.32
N ILE A 56 -15.10 -1.96 -2.51
CA ILE A 56 -14.34 -0.74 -2.20
C ILE A 56 -13.35 -0.40 -3.31
N HIS A 57 -12.52 -1.38 -3.74
CA HIS A 57 -11.44 -1.09 -4.68
C HIS A 57 -11.76 -1.46 -6.13
N GLY A 58 -12.83 -2.21 -6.37
CA GLY A 58 -13.28 -2.55 -7.72
C GLY A 58 -12.40 -3.56 -8.47
N LEU A 59 -11.44 -4.18 -7.81
CA LEU A 59 -10.55 -5.15 -8.45
C LEU A 59 -11.14 -6.56 -8.31
N SER A 60 -11.19 -7.29 -9.41
CA SER A 60 -11.76 -8.64 -9.43
C SER A 60 -10.66 -9.71 -9.42
N SER A 61 -11.03 -10.92 -9.00
CA SER A 61 -10.13 -12.07 -9.06
C SER A 61 -9.71 -12.37 -10.50
N GLU A 62 -10.61 -12.17 -11.45
CA GLU A 62 -10.32 -12.38 -12.87
C GLU A 62 -9.26 -11.42 -13.37
N PHE A 63 -9.35 -10.15 -13.00
CA PHE A 63 -8.36 -9.14 -13.37
C PHE A 63 -6.99 -9.48 -12.82
N LEU A 64 -6.93 -10.00 -11.60
CA LEU A 64 -5.66 -10.28 -10.91
C LEU A 64 -5.08 -11.65 -11.25
N ALA A 65 -5.84 -12.51 -11.92
CA ALA A 65 -5.41 -13.89 -12.19
C ALA A 65 -4.13 -14.00 -13.03
N ASP A 66 -3.87 -13.02 -13.91
CA ASP A 66 -2.69 -13.00 -14.76
C ASP A 66 -1.57 -12.09 -14.21
N LYS A 67 -1.73 -11.57 -13.01
CA LYS A 67 -0.72 -10.70 -12.41
C LYS A 67 0.33 -11.53 -11.67
N PRO A 68 1.54 -10.97 -11.48
CA PRO A 68 2.58 -11.68 -10.73
C PRO A 68 2.16 -11.85 -9.26
N VAL A 69 2.69 -12.89 -8.62
CA VAL A 69 2.54 -13.07 -7.18
C VAL A 69 3.53 -12.16 -6.45
N PHE A 70 3.33 -11.98 -5.14
CA PHE A 70 4.15 -11.03 -4.36
C PHE A 70 5.64 -11.36 -4.42
N ALA A 71 6.00 -12.65 -4.38
CA ALA A 71 7.39 -13.06 -4.46
C ALA A 71 8.09 -12.57 -5.73
N ASP A 72 7.34 -12.45 -6.83
CA ASP A 72 7.90 -12.01 -8.11
C ASP A 72 8.15 -10.51 -8.18
N ILE A 73 7.44 -9.72 -7.35
CA ILE A 73 7.58 -8.25 -7.35
C ILE A 73 8.39 -7.74 -6.15
N LEU A 74 8.82 -8.63 -5.27
CA LEU A 74 9.50 -8.24 -4.03
C LEU A 74 10.75 -7.41 -4.31
N THR A 75 11.60 -7.86 -5.22
CA THR A 75 12.85 -7.16 -5.55
C THR A 75 12.57 -5.79 -6.15
N GLU A 76 11.64 -5.69 -7.08
CA GLU A 76 11.25 -4.41 -7.69
C GLU A 76 10.74 -3.44 -6.62
N PHE A 77 9.91 -3.92 -5.72
CA PHE A 77 9.35 -3.10 -4.64
C PHE A 77 10.43 -2.64 -3.67
N THR A 78 11.27 -3.56 -3.17
CA THR A 78 12.30 -3.20 -2.20
C THR A 78 13.39 -2.32 -2.82
N ASP A 79 13.72 -2.53 -4.09
CA ASP A 79 14.68 -1.69 -4.79
C ASP A 79 14.16 -0.26 -4.97
N PHE A 80 12.84 -0.10 -5.13
CA PHE A 80 12.24 1.22 -5.25
C PHE A 80 12.24 1.97 -3.92
N ILE A 81 11.82 1.30 -2.83
CA ILE A 81 11.66 1.97 -1.53
C ILE A 81 12.99 2.12 -0.78
N LYS A 82 13.97 1.25 -1.03
CA LYS A 82 15.27 1.27 -0.34
C LYS A 82 15.09 1.37 1.18
N ASP A 83 15.83 2.25 1.84
CA ASP A 83 15.74 2.49 3.28
C ASP A 83 15.09 3.85 3.60
N ASP A 84 14.42 4.45 2.63
CA ASP A 84 13.86 5.78 2.78
C ASP A 84 12.58 5.77 3.63
N LEU A 85 12.17 6.97 4.05
CA LEU A 85 10.99 7.13 4.88
C LEU A 85 9.72 6.83 4.10
N LEU A 86 8.84 6.07 4.73
CA LEU A 86 7.53 5.71 4.17
C LEU A 86 6.46 6.56 4.84
N VAL A 87 5.60 7.18 4.03
CA VAL A 87 4.47 7.99 4.51
C VAL A 87 3.20 7.22 4.18
N ILE A 88 2.46 6.80 5.20
CA ILE A 88 1.32 5.90 5.03
C ILE A 88 0.17 6.38 5.90
N HIS A 89 -1.04 6.40 5.34
CA HIS A 89 -2.25 6.70 6.09
C HIS A 89 -2.79 5.42 6.73
N ASN A 90 -2.86 5.38 8.06
CA ASN A 90 -3.17 4.18 8.83
C ASN A 90 -2.08 3.11 8.67
N ALA A 91 -0.84 3.48 8.95
CA ALA A 91 0.33 2.67 8.68
C ALA A 91 0.30 1.26 9.30
N PRO A 92 -0.23 1.03 10.52
CA PRO A 92 -0.25 -0.34 11.07
C PRO A 92 -0.98 -1.33 10.17
N PHE A 93 -2.02 -0.90 9.45
CA PHE A 93 -2.73 -1.76 8.51
C PHE A 93 -1.82 -2.18 7.35
N ASP A 94 -1.25 -1.23 6.64
CA ASP A 94 -0.43 -1.50 5.45
C ASP A 94 0.87 -2.22 5.81
N ILE A 95 1.52 -1.81 6.89
CA ILE A 95 2.77 -2.43 7.34
C ILE A 95 2.51 -3.86 7.81
N GLY A 96 1.39 -4.11 8.48
CA GLY A 96 1.01 -5.46 8.87
C GLY A 96 0.88 -6.39 7.67
N PHE A 97 0.23 -5.93 6.61
CA PHE A 97 0.11 -6.71 5.37
C PHE A 97 1.45 -6.88 4.66
N LEU A 98 2.24 -5.81 4.57
CA LEU A 98 3.56 -5.87 3.93
C LEU A 98 4.49 -6.83 4.67
N ASN A 99 4.51 -6.77 6.00
CA ASN A 99 5.36 -7.64 6.80
C ASN A 99 4.92 -9.10 6.72
N ALA A 100 3.62 -9.37 6.60
CA ALA A 100 3.13 -10.72 6.38
C ALA A 100 3.61 -11.26 5.03
N GLU A 101 3.58 -10.45 3.98
CA GLU A 101 4.08 -10.85 2.67
C GLU A 101 5.59 -11.05 2.69
N PHE A 102 6.33 -10.15 3.33
CA PHE A 102 7.78 -10.28 3.47
C PHE A 102 8.16 -11.56 4.22
N SER A 103 7.44 -11.88 5.28
CA SER A 103 7.66 -13.11 6.05
C SER A 103 7.50 -14.36 5.19
N ARG A 104 6.47 -14.37 4.32
CA ARG A 104 6.26 -15.50 3.39
C ARG A 104 7.40 -15.68 2.41
N CYS A 105 8.09 -14.58 2.07
CA CYS A 105 9.23 -14.59 1.15
C CYS A 105 10.57 -14.78 1.86
N GLY A 106 10.57 -14.93 3.18
CA GLY A 106 11.82 -15.03 3.95
C GLY A 106 12.60 -13.72 4.02
N HIS A 107 11.92 -12.59 3.85
CA HIS A 107 12.54 -11.26 3.86
C HIS A 107 12.32 -10.59 5.22
N PRO A 108 13.31 -9.85 5.75
CA PRO A 108 13.13 -9.14 7.02
C PRO A 108 11.98 -8.13 6.97
N PRO A 109 11.28 -7.91 8.10
CA PRO A 109 10.17 -6.98 8.14
C PRO A 109 10.63 -5.53 8.01
N LEU A 110 9.69 -4.67 7.57
CA LEU A 110 9.90 -3.24 7.58
C LEU A 110 9.88 -2.71 9.02
N SER A 111 10.82 -1.81 9.35
CA SER A 111 10.86 -1.19 10.67
C SER A 111 9.86 -0.05 10.73
N MET A 112 9.08 0.02 11.81
CA MET A 112 8.16 1.14 12.05
C MET A 112 8.90 2.45 12.27
N GLU A 113 10.19 2.42 12.58
CA GLU A 113 10.99 3.62 12.77
C GLU A 113 11.12 4.45 11.50
N ARG A 114 11.00 3.82 10.34
CA ARG A 114 11.05 4.51 9.05
C ARG A 114 9.67 4.90 8.51
N VAL A 115 8.63 4.74 9.31
CA VAL A 115 7.24 4.93 8.87
C VAL A 115 6.66 6.16 9.55
N ILE A 116 6.08 7.05 8.75
CA ILE A 116 5.30 8.20 9.22
C ILE A 116 3.83 7.87 8.98
N ASP A 117 3.07 7.71 10.06
CA ASP A 117 1.63 7.45 9.96
C ASP A 117 0.89 8.78 9.96
N THR A 118 0.18 9.06 8.88
CA THR A 118 -0.54 10.33 8.74
C THR A 118 -1.92 10.32 9.40
N LEU A 119 -2.45 9.16 9.78
CA LEU A 119 -3.79 9.08 10.37
C LEU A 119 -3.89 9.83 11.72
N PRO A 120 -2.96 9.63 12.68
CA PRO A 120 -3.00 10.42 13.91
C PRO A 120 -2.88 11.93 13.66
N LEU A 121 -2.03 12.31 12.69
CA LEU A 121 -1.86 13.72 12.32
C LEU A 121 -3.12 14.30 11.70
N ALA A 122 -3.77 13.55 10.80
CA ALA A 122 -5.01 13.98 10.17
C ALA A 122 -6.14 14.11 11.20
N ARG A 123 -6.25 13.16 12.14
CA ARG A 123 -7.27 13.21 13.19
C ARG A 123 -7.05 14.38 14.14
N GLN A 124 -5.81 14.70 14.44
CA GLN A 124 -5.47 15.83 15.28
C GLN A 124 -5.83 17.16 14.62
N LYS A 125 -5.57 17.28 13.32
CA LYS A 125 -5.77 18.52 12.56
C LYS A 125 -7.21 18.67 12.07
N TYR A 126 -7.88 17.58 11.74
CA TYR A 126 -9.24 17.57 11.21
C TYR A 126 -10.07 16.52 11.95
N PRO A 127 -10.45 16.78 13.22
CA PRO A 127 -11.22 15.81 13.99
C PRO A 127 -12.53 15.45 13.29
N GLY A 128 -12.83 14.15 13.21
CA GLY A 128 -14.04 13.67 12.59
C GLY A 128 -13.99 13.54 11.07
N ALA A 129 -12.92 13.99 10.42
CA ALA A 129 -12.77 13.81 8.99
C ALA A 129 -12.29 12.37 8.71
N GLN A 130 -12.96 11.70 7.77
CA GLN A 130 -12.45 10.46 7.21
C GLN A 130 -11.53 10.82 6.06
N ALA A 131 -10.26 11.04 6.39
CA ALA A 131 -9.34 11.42 5.35
C ALA A 131 -8.64 10.21 4.80
N SER A 132 -8.86 9.92 3.53
CA SER A 132 -7.96 9.10 2.76
C SER A 132 -6.81 9.99 2.33
N PHE A 133 -5.88 10.23 3.26
CA PHE A 133 -4.79 11.17 3.03
C PHE A 133 -3.99 10.79 1.79
N CYS A 134 -3.75 9.49 1.60
CA CYS A 134 -3.05 9.01 0.42
C CYS A 134 -3.79 9.33 -0.87
N LEU A 135 -5.12 9.32 -0.86
CA LEU A 135 -5.90 9.66 -2.05
C LEU A 135 -5.71 11.12 -2.47
N LEU A 136 -5.50 12.02 -1.52
CA LEU A 136 -5.23 13.42 -1.82
C LEU A 136 -3.91 13.62 -2.55
N TYR A 137 -2.92 12.76 -2.28
CA TYR A 137 -1.58 12.84 -2.86
C TYR A 137 -1.39 11.91 -4.06
N THR A 138 -2.12 10.81 -4.11
CA THR A 138 -1.97 9.82 -5.18
C THR A 138 -2.96 10.04 -6.32
N SER A 139 -3.92 10.91 -6.12
CA SER A 139 -4.86 11.28 -7.18
C SER A 139 -4.14 12.08 -8.28
N PRO A 140 -4.51 11.97 -9.54
CA PRO A 140 -5.58 11.11 -10.01
C PRO A 140 -5.05 9.75 -10.45
N SER A 141 -5.52 8.71 -9.85
CA SER A 141 -5.37 7.39 -10.42
C SER A 141 -6.77 6.90 -10.83
N PRO A 142 -6.87 5.96 -11.78
CA PRO A 142 -8.19 5.45 -12.18
C PRO A 142 -8.96 4.87 -10.99
N ARG A 143 -8.27 4.30 -10.03
CA ARG A 143 -8.89 3.75 -8.83
C ARG A 143 -9.46 4.85 -7.93
N ASP A 144 -8.74 5.97 -7.81
CA ASP A 144 -9.10 7.06 -6.89
C ASP A 144 -10.29 7.86 -7.40
N ILE A 145 -10.52 7.85 -8.69
CA ILE A 145 -11.63 8.56 -9.29
C ILE A 145 -12.88 7.70 -9.47
N SER A 146 -12.74 6.42 -9.29
CA SER A 146 -13.86 5.49 -9.45
C SER A 146 -14.71 5.33 -8.20
#